data_1ded867bc0e422455941b7665fb78abb
#
_entry.id   1ded867bc0e422455941b7665fb78abb
#
_cell.length_a   1.000
_cell.length_b   1.000
_cell.length_c   1.000
_cell.angle_alpha   90.00
_cell.angle_beta   90.00
_cell.angle_gamma   90.00
#
_symmetry.space_group_name_H-M   'P 1'
#
loop_
_entity.id
_entity.type
_entity.pdbx_description
1 polymer ?
#
loop_
_entity_poly.entity_id
_entity_poly.type
_entity_poly.pdbx_seq_one_letter_code
_entity_poly.pdbx_strand_id
1 'polypeptide(L)'
;FNTLTGSYQEIKAKRTLDQLSILTKQQIDVLRDNQLSKINVDEIVQDDLIILNTGMQIPVDCELLEGHIEANESLLTGESDAILKVNGDSLLSGSFVTSGRAICKVIHVGKESYIHKLTAQAKEFEGKKSELSKSIDQILKIISVIIIPLSILLFFKEYFIGHYPFSDAFVSVLVAVLGMIPSGLVFLTTIALSLSVL
;
A
#
# COMPACT_ATOMS: atom_id res chain seq x y z
N PHE A 1 -19.84 19.40 4.43
CA PHE A 1 -18.99 19.65 5.61
C PHE A 1 -18.03 18.48 5.85
N ASN A 2 -18.49 17.24 5.86
CA ASN A 2 -17.65 16.05 6.08
C ASN A 2 -16.53 15.89 5.05
N THR A 3 -16.76 16.23 3.79
CA THR A 3 -15.75 16.09 2.72
C THR A 3 -14.59 17.08 2.92
N LEU A 4 -14.89 18.31 3.32
CA LEU A 4 -13.88 19.34 3.59
C LEU A 4 -13.02 19.01 4.82
N THR A 5 -13.66 18.51 5.89
CA THR A 5 -12.94 18.08 7.10
C THR A 5 -12.09 16.83 6.84
N GLY A 6 -12.57 15.88 6.03
CA GLY A 6 -11.81 14.71 5.61
C GLY A 6 -10.57 15.09 4.79
N SER A 7 -10.74 15.94 3.77
CA SER A 7 -9.61 16.40 2.96
C SER A 7 -8.57 17.20 3.78
N TYR A 8 -9.02 18.02 4.73
CA TYR A 8 -8.10 18.75 5.62
C TYR A 8 -7.31 17.80 6.53
N GLN A 9 -7.98 16.80 7.11
CA GLN A 9 -7.33 15.77 7.94
C GLN A 9 -6.30 14.96 7.14
N GLU A 10 -6.62 14.58 5.91
CA GLU A 10 -5.73 13.85 5.02
C GLU A 10 -4.48 14.66 4.66
N ILE A 11 -4.64 15.95 4.30
CA ILE A 11 -3.51 16.84 4.01
C ILE A 11 -2.65 17.04 5.26
N LYS A 12 -3.26 17.20 6.43
CA LYS A 12 -2.53 17.36 7.70
C LYS A 12 -1.75 16.09 8.05
N ALA A 13 -2.37 14.92 7.93
CA ALA A 13 -1.72 13.64 8.16
C ALA A 13 -0.53 13.43 7.21
N LYS A 14 -0.70 13.72 5.92
CA LYS A 14 0.38 13.64 4.92
C LYS A 14 1.55 14.55 5.27
N ARG A 15 1.29 15.82 5.63
CA ARG A 15 2.36 16.76 6.04
C ARG A 15 3.11 16.27 7.29
N THR A 16 2.40 15.70 8.26
CA THR A 16 3.04 15.15 9.46
C THR A 16 3.92 13.94 9.13
N LEU A 17 3.47 13.06 8.24
CA LEU A 17 4.26 11.93 7.75
C LEU A 17 5.49 12.39 6.96
N ASP A 18 5.35 13.39 6.10
CA ASP A 18 6.47 13.98 5.35
C ASP A 18 7.52 14.60 6.29
N GLN A 19 7.11 15.27 7.37
CA GLN A 19 8.03 15.80 8.38
C GLN A 19 8.76 14.72 9.15
N LEU A 20 8.08 13.61 9.48
CA LEU A 20 8.71 12.46 10.15
C LEU A 20 9.68 11.73 9.22
N SER A 21 9.38 11.64 7.93
CA SER A 21 10.27 11.01 6.94
C SER A 21 11.58 11.77 6.73
N ILE A 22 11.57 13.10 6.89
CA ILE A 22 12.80 13.91 6.81
C ILE A 22 13.75 13.60 7.98
N LEU A 23 13.21 13.30 9.16
CA LEU A 23 14.00 12.97 10.36
C LEU A 23 14.62 11.57 10.32
N THR A 24 14.13 10.69 9.45
CA THR A 24 14.55 9.28 9.32
C THR A 24 15.33 9.00 8.03
N LYS A 25 15.81 10.00 7.31
CA LYS A 25 16.64 9.76 6.11
C LYS A 25 17.91 9.01 6.51
N GLN A 26 17.94 7.74 6.16
CA GLN A 26 19.10 6.89 6.37
C GLN A 26 20.26 7.38 5.49
N GLN A 27 21.39 7.63 6.12
CA GLN A 27 22.63 7.99 5.42
C GLN A 27 23.53 6.76 5.33
N ILE A 28 24.30 6.69 4.25
CA ILE A 28 25.25 5.63 3.99
C ILE A 28 26.61 6.21 3.60
N ASP A 29 27.66 5.54 3.98
CA ASP A 29 29.02 5.88 3.59
C ASP A 29 29.29 5.35 2.17
N VAL A 30 29.69 6.24 1.27
CA VAL A 30 30.00 5.93 -0.12
C VAL A 30 31.44 6.37 -0.44
N LEU A 31 32.16 5.52 -1.14
CA LEU A 31 33.50 5.78 -1.62
C LEU A 31 33.46 6.19 -3.10
N ARG A 32 33.64 7.48 -3.39
CA ARG A 32 33.74 8.05 -4.75
C ARG A 32 35.08 8.74 -4.90
N ASP A 33 35.78 8.53 -6.00
CA ASP A 33 37.07 9.15 -6.28
C ASP A 33 38.11 8.98 -5.14
N ASN A 34 38.08 7.83 -4.48
CA ASN A 34 38.92 7.51 -3.31
C ASN A 34 38.65 8.39 -2.08
N GLN A 35 37.49 9.09 -2.06
CA GLN A 35 37.06 9.90 -0.93
C GLN A 35 35.80 9.30 -0.31
N LEU A 36 35.82 9.16 1.01
CA LEU A 36 34.66 8.71 1.78
C LEU A 36 33.72 9.89 2.01
N SER A 37 32.47 9.75 1.65
CA SER A 37 31.42 10.74 1.87
C SER A 37 30.14 10.08 2.39
N LYS A 38 29.37 10.82 3.19
CA LYS A 38 28.03 10.39 3.62
C LYS A 38 26.99 11.00 2.71
N ILE A 39 26.17 10.16 2.11
CA ILE A 39 25.06 10.59 1.26
C ILE A 39 23.75 9.99 1.76
N ASN A 40 22.63 10.55 1.32
CA ASN A 40 21.32 9.95 1.58
C ASN A 40 21.15 8.72 0.68
N VAL A 41 20.40 7.73 1.14
CA VAL A 41 20.10 6.52 0.37
C VAL A 41 19.49 6.84 -1.01
N ASP A 42 18.69 7.91 -1.10
CA ASP A 42 18.06 8.36 -2.36
C ASP A 42 19.06 8.90 -3.40
N GLU A 43 20.32 9.20 -2.99
CA GLU A 43 21.37 9.76 -3.83
C GLU A 43 22.37 8.68 -4.34
N ILE A 44 22.13 7.42 -3.98
CA ILE A 44 22.92 6.27 -4.44
C ILE A 44 22.67 6.06 -5.94
N VAL A 45 23.75 5.88 -6.69
CA VAL A 45 23.69 5.55 -8.12
C VAL A 45 24.36 4.20 -8.40
N GLN A 46 24.09 3.65 -9.57
CA GLN A 46 24.72 2.44 -10.03
C GLN A 46 26.26 2.63 -10.10
N ASP A 47 27.00 1.57 -9.82
CA ASP A 47 28.45 1.52 -9.72
C ASP A 47 29.08 2.26 -8.53
N ASP A 48 28.28 2.87 -7.63
CA ASP A 48 28.80 3.39 -6.36
C ASP A 48 29.41 2.27 -5.51
N LEU A 49 30.46 2.60 -4.77
CA LEU A 49 31.02 1.73 -3.73
C LEU A 49 30.46 2.16 -2.38
N ILE A 50 29.60 1.33 -1.80
CA ILE A 50 28.95 1.58 -0.51
C ILE A 50 29.61 0.75 0.60
N ILE A 51 29.60 1.29 1.83
CA ILE A 51 30.11 0.58 3.00
C ILE A 51 28.91 0.15 3.85
N LEU A 52 28.79 -1.16 4.03
CA LEU A 52 27.79 -1.77 4.88
C LEU A 52 28.41 -2.17 6.22
N ASN A 53 27.72 -1.83 7.31
CA ASN A 53 28.12 -2.16 8.66
C ASN A 53 26.99 -2.90 9.40
N THR A 54 27.33 -3.59 10.47
CA THR A 54 26.39 -4.26 11.37
C THR A 54 25.22 -3.34 11.77
N GLY A 55 23.99 -3.85 11.72
CA GLY A 55 22.77 -3.14 12.08
C GLY A 55 22.17 -2.28 10.96
N MET A 56 22.84 -2.18 9.79
CA MET A 56 22.31 -1.44 8.65
C MET A 56 21.36 -2.29 7.82
N GLN A 57 20.31 -1.66 7.31
CA GLN A 57 19.51 -2.23 6.24
C GLN A 57 20.21 -1.98 4.90
N ILE A 58 20.27 -2.99 4.04
CA ILE A 58 20.84 -2.91 2.71
C ILE A 58 19.88 -2.12 1.82
N PRO A 59 20.24 -0.90 1.36
CA PRO A 59 19.29 -0.02 0.69
C PRO A 59 19.08 -0.34 -0.79
N VAL A 60 20.07 -0.93 -1.44
CA VAL A 60 20.11 -1.20 -2.89
C VAL A 60 20.74 -2.57 -3.15
N ASP A 61 20.47 -3.16 -4.31
CA ASP A 61 21.10 -4.42 -4.67
C ASP A 61 22.57 -4.18 -5.01
N CYS A 62 23.47 -4.93 -4.38
CA CYS A 62 24.89 -4.74 -4.55
C CYS A 62 25.64 -6.08 -4.50
N GLU A 63 26.87 -6.08 -5.00
CA GLU A 63 27.81 -7.20 -4.95
C GLU A 63 28.90 -6.90 -3.93
N LEU A 64 29.20 -7.87 -3.09
CA LEU A 64 30.24 -7.76 -2.08
C LEU A 64 31.61 -7.86 -2.74
N LEU A 65 32.44 -6.80 -2.65
CA LEU A 65 33.76 -6.76 -3.22
C LEU A 65 34.86 -7.08 -2.20
N GLU A 66 34.68 -6.60 -0.95
CA GLU A 66 35.70 -6.75 0.09
C GLU A 66 35.03 -6.89 1.46
N GLY A 67 35.58 -7.78 2.29
CA GLY A 67 35.06 -8.06 3.62
C GLY A 67 34.14 -9.27 3.68
N HIS A 68 33.35 -9.34 4.73
CA HIS A 68 32.31 -10.36 4.90
C HIS A 68 31.23 -9.81 5.82
N ILE A 69 30.00 -10.23 5.61
CA ILE A 69 28.85 -9.92 6.45
C ILE A 69 27.94 -11.13 6.60
N GLU A 70 27.21 -11.17 7.68
CA GLU A 70 26.04 -12.03 7.80
C GLU A 70 24.81 -11.16 7.47
N ALA A 71 24.01 -11.61 6.52
CA ALA A 71 22.79 -10.92 6.09
C ALA A 71 21.56 -11.72 6.47
N ASN A 72 20.60 -11.06 7.11
CA ASN A 72 19.28 -11.62 7.37
C ASN A 72 18.35 -11.21 6.23
N GLU A 73 17.89 -12.18 5.46
CA GLU A 73 17.01 -12.00 4.30
C GLU A 73 15.55 -12.36 4.62
N SER A 74 15.17 -12.49 5.90
CA SER A 74 13.85 -12.97 6.33
C SER A 74 12.67 -12.14 5.79
N LEU A 75 12.85 -10.83 5.61
CA LEU A 75 11.82 -9.97 5.01
C LEU A 75 11.56 -10.29 3.54
N LEU A 76 12.50 -10.96 2.87
CA LEU A 76 12.43 -11.26 1.44
C LEU A 76 12.04 -12.72 1.19
N THR A 77 12.63 -13.63 1.96
CA THR A 77 12.50 -15.09 1.78
C THR A 77 11.59 -15.76 2.79
N GLY A 78 11.34 -15.10 3.94
CA GLY A 78 10.64 -15.68 5.08
C GLY A 78 11.52 -16.56 5.98
N GLU A 79 12.79 -16.81 5.62
CA GLU A 79 13.74 -17.61 6.41
C GLU A 79 14.51 -16.72 7.37
N SER A 80 14.51 -17.08 8.66
CA SER A 80 15.09 -16.24 9.73
C SER A 80 16.60 -16.38 9.90
N ASP A 81 17.21 -17.39 9.27
CA ASP A 81 18.63 -17.66 9.44
C ASP A 81 19.48 -16.63 8.70
N ALA A 82 20.50 -16.11 9.40
CA ALA A 82 21.47 -15.21 8.78
C ALA A 82 22.40 -16.00 7.86
N ILE A 83 22.61 -15.48 6.65
CA ILE A 83 23.44 -16.09 5.62
C ILE A 83 24.78 -15.37 5.58
N LEU A 84 25.87 -16.13 5.69
CA LEU A 84 27.22 -15.59 5.51
C LEU A 84 27.42 -15.23 4.02
N LYS A 85 27.76 -13.99 3.76
CA LYS A 85 28.09 -13.45 2.44
C LYS A 85 29.57 -13.08 2.39
N VAL A 86 30.20 -13.50 1.31
CA VAL A 86 31.63 -13.30 1.04
C VAL A 86 31.83 -12.62 -0.31
N ASN A 87 33.07 -12.31 -0.64
CA ASN A 87 33.43 -11.64 -1.89
C ASN A 87 32.85 -12.33 -3.13
N GLY A 88 32.17 -11.58 -3.98
CA GLY A 88 31.43 -12.02 -5.16
C GLY A 88 29.96 -12.38 -4.93
N ASP A 89 29.50 -12.40 -3.67
CA ASP A 89 28.10 -12.67 -3.37
C ASP A 89 27.22 -11.45 -3.60
N SER A 90 26.01 -11.72 -4.08
CA SER A 90 24.96 -10.69 -4.23
C SER A 90 24.25 -10.44 -2.92
N LEU A 91 24.01 -9.18 -2.63
CA LEU A 91 23.26 -8.67 -1.51
C LEU A 91 21.98 -8.01 -2.01
N LEU A 92 20.85 -8.43 -1.46
CA LEU A 92 19.53 -7.94 -1.89
C LEU A 92 19.08 -6.75 -1.05
N SER A 93 18.55 -5.73 -1.71
CA SER A 93 17.91 -4.59 -1.04
C SER A 93 16.74 -5.06 -0.14
N GLY A 94 16.65 -4.48 1.05
CA GLY A 94 15.67 -4.87 2.06
C GLY A 94 16.18 -5.83 3.13
N SER A 95 17.29 -6.53 2.91
CA SER A 95 17.96 -7.37 3.91
C SER A 95 18.64 -6.54 5.00
N PHE A 96 18.96 -7.16 6.15
CA PHE A 96 19.68 -6.52 7.25
C PHE A 96 21.04 -7.16 7.48
N VAL A 97 22.06 -6.33 7.72
CA VAL A 97 23.38 -6.79 8.14
C VAL A 97 23.35 -7.10 9.63
N THR A 98 23.43 -8.38 10.01
CA THR A 98 23.44 -8.83 11.40
C THR A 98 24.80 -8.76 12.03
N SER A 99 25.85 -9.05 11.27
CA SER A 99 27.24 -8.94 11.73
C SER A 99 28.20 -8.64 10.56
N GLY A 100 29.37 -8.10 10.87
CA GLY A 100 30.45 -7.87 9.94
C GLY A 100 30.47 -6.47 9.31
N ARG A 101 31.36 -6.32 8.32
CA ARG A 101 31.54 -5.10 7.52
C ARG A 101 31.97 -5.49 6.11
N ALA A 102 31.42 -4.80 5.11
CA ALA A 102 31.76 -5.04 3.72
C ALA A 102 31.77 -3.75 2.89
N ILE A 103 32.59 -3.74 1.85
CA ILE A 103 32.54 -2.78 0.75
C ILE A 103 31.84 -3.47 -0.41
N CYS A 104 30.76 -2.85 -0.89
CA CYS A 104 29.90 -3.43 -1.90
C CYS A 104 29.74 -2.49 -3.08
N LYS A 105 29.68 -3.04 -4.28
CA LYS A 105 29.40 -2.32 -5.52
C LYS A 105 27.92 -2.36 -5.82
N VAL A 106 27.31 -1.21 -6.03
CA VAL A 106 25.89 -1.08 -6.37
C VAL A 106 25.61 -1.60 -7.77
N ILE A 107 24.67 -2.55 -7.90
CA ILE A 107 24.26 -3.14 -9.18
C ILE A 107 22.94 -2.55 -9.65
N HIS A 108 21.91 -2.56 -8.80
CA HIS A 108 20.59 -2.05 -9.16
C HIS A 108 20.10 -1.02 -8.15
N VAL A 109 19.49 0.05 -8.67
CA VAL A 109 18.92 1.15 -7.88
C VAL A 109 17.45 1.41 -8.23
N GLY A 110 16.70 1.99 -7.32
CA GLY A 110 15.32 2.44 -7.55
C GLY A 110 14.41 1.31 -8.01
N LYS A 111 13.74 1.48 -9.14
CA LYS A 111 12.73 0.51 -9.65
C LYS A 111 13.31 -0.85 -10.05
N GLU A 112 14.59 -0.91 -10.30
CA GLU A 112 15.28 -2.15 -10.69
C GLU A 112 15.73 -2.98 -9.49
N SER A 113 15.72 -2.41 -8.28
CA SER A 113 16.08 -3.12 -7.05
C SER A 113 15.08 -4.21 -6.70
N TYR A 114 15.55 -5.25 -6.04
CA TYR A 114 14.75 -6.42 -5.66
C TYR A 114 13.54 -6.04 -4.80
N ILE A 115 13.74 -5.19 -3.79
CA ILE A 115 12.65 -4.75 -2.90
C ILE A 115 11.56 -3.98 -3.66
N HIS A 116 11.92 -3.19 -4.67
CA HIS A 116 10.96 -2.46 -5.49
C HIS A 116 10.14 -3.40 -6.38
N LYS A 117 10.79 -4.39 -7.00
CA LYS A 117 10.11 -5.42 -7.80
C LYS A 117 9.13 -6.22 -6.94
N LEU A 118 9.56 -6.65 -5.74
CA LEU A 118 8.72 -7.37 -4.79
C LEU A 118 7.51 -6.52 -4.35
N THR A 119 7.74 -5.25 -4.00
CA THR A 119 6.69 -4.31 -3.59
C THR A 119 5.71 -4.02 -4.73
N ALA A 120 6.20 -3.90 -5.97
CA ALA A 120 5.36 -3.70 -7.15
C ALA A 120 4.45 -4.91 -7.40
N GLN A 121 4.97 -6.12 -7.27
CA GLN A 121 4.19 -7.35 -7.37
C GLN A 121 3.12 -7.43 -6.27
N ALA A 122 3.49 -7.11 -5.02
CA ALA A 122 2.54 -7.07 -3.90
C ALA A 122 1.40 -6.06 -4.15
N LYS A 123 1.71 -4.85 -4.63
CA LYS A 123 0.72 -3.83 -5.00
C LYS A 123 -0.19 -4.25 -6.15
N GLU A 124 0.31 -5.01 -7.11
CA GLU A 124 -0.51 -5.56 -8.20
C GLU A 124 -1.54 -6.56 -7.66
N PHE A 125 -1.17 -7.35 -6.65
CA PHE A 125 -2.10 -8.24 -5.94
C PHE A 125 -3.14 -7.46 -5.12
N GLU A 126 -2.75 -6.39 -4.42
CA GLU A 126 -3.69 -5.53 -3.68
C GLU A 126 -4.69 -4.80 -4.60
N GLY A 127 -4.29 -4.45 -5.82
CA GLY A 127 -5.16 -3.80 -6.81
C GLY A 127 -6.25 -4.71 -7.39
N LYS A 128 -6.15 -6.02 -7.26
CA LYS A 128 -7.21 -6.97 -7.66
C LYS A 128 -8.27 -6.99 -6.56
N LYS A 129 -9.34 -6.19 -6.75
CA LYS A 129 -10.55 -6.33 -5.91
C LYS A 129 -10.89 -7.82 -5.80
N SER A 130 -11.05 -8.30 -4.57
CA SER A 130 -11.50 -9.67 -4.31
C SER A 130 -12.69 -10.01 -5.22
N GLU A 131 -12.73 -11.21 -5.77
CA GLU A 131 -13.87 -11.69 -6.59
C GLU A 131 -15.20 -11.50 -5.87
N LEU A 132 -15.17 -11.64 -4.54
CA LEU A 132 -16.31 -11.38 -3.66
C LEU A 132 -16.76 -9.90 -3.76
N SER A 133 -15.83 -8.93 -3.70
CA SER A 133 -16.15 -7.51 -3.85
C SER A 133 -16.72 -7.19 -5.22
N LYS A 134 -16.21 -7.81 -6.29
CA LYS A 134 -16.76 -7.64 -7.65
C LYS A 134 -18.18 -8.18 -7.76
N SER A 135 -18.44 -9.34 -7.18
CA SER A 135 -19.78 -9.95 -7.18
C SER A 135 -20.79 -9.08 -6.44
N ILE A 136 -20.38 -8.49 -5.32
CA ILE A 136 -21.23 -7.58 -4.55
C ILE A 136 -21.48 -6.29 -5.32
N ASP A 137 -20.46 -5.68 -5.93
CA ASP A 137 -20.62 -4.51 -6.78
C ASP A 137 -21.60 -4.77 -7.94
N GLN A 138 -21.56 -5.97 -8.53
CA GLN A 138 -22.54 -6.38 -9.56
C GLN A 138 -23.95 -6.48 -9.02
N ILE A 139 -24.16 -7.13 -7.87
CA ILE A 139 -25.48 -7.25 -7.23
C ILE A 139 -26.02 -5.86 -6.91
N LEU A 140 -25.21 -5.00 -6.30
CA LEU A 140 -25.62 -3.63 -5.96
C LEU A 140 -25.97 -2.82 -7.22
N LYS A 141 -25.24 -3.00 -8.31
CA LYS A 141 -25.53 -2.35 -9.59
C LYS A 141 -26.85 -2.80 -10.18
N ILE A 142 -27.14 -4.10 -10.16
CA ILE A 142 -28.42 -4.66 -10.65
C ILE A 142 -29.58 -4.12 -9.79
N ILE A 143 -29.44 -4.17 -8.46
CA ILE A 143 -30.45 -3.66 -7.53
C ILE A 143 -30.71 -2.17 -7.78
N SER A 144 -29.65 -1.36 -7.96
CA SER A 144 -29.77 0.08 -8.22
C SER A 144 -30.53 0.37 -9.52
N VAL A 145 -30.28 -0.41 -10.59
CA VAL A 145 -30.99 -0.27 -11.86
C VAL A 145 -32.49 -0.59 -11.71
N ILE A 146 -32.84 -1.52 -10.85
CA ILE A 146 -34.27 -1.90 -10.59
C ILE A 146 -34.95 -0.88 -9.66
N ILE A 147 -34.25 -0.39 -8.63
CA ILE A 147 -34.82 0.55 -7.66
C ILE A 147 -35.25 1.87 -8.31
N ILE A 148 -34.47 2.40 -9.26
CA ILE A 148 -34.77 3.69 -9.87
C ILE A 148 -36.15 3.71 -10.58
N PRO A 149 -36.46 2.81 -11.54
CA PRO A 149 -37.78 2.81 -12.18
C PRO A 149 -38.91 2.47 -11.20
N LEU A 150 -38.64 1.59 -10.23
CA LEU A 150 -39.62 1.23 -9.23
C LEU A 150 -39.96 2.42 -8.30
N SER A 151 -38.96 3.21 -7.93
CA SER A 151 -39.17 4.44 -7.15
C SER A 151 -40.04 5.47 -7.88
N ILE A 152 -39.76 5.64 -9.18
CA ILE A 152 -40.55 6.52 -10.03
C ILE A 152 -42.00 6.03 -10.10
N LEU A 153 -42.22 4.75 -10.32
CA LEU A 153 -43.56 4.15 -10.40
C LEU A 153 -44.32 4.27 -9.08
N LEU A 154 -43.66 4.04 -7.94
CA LEU A 154 -44.24 4.24 -6.61
C LEU A 154 -44.61 5.70 -6.39
N PHE A 155 -43.75 6.64 -6.76
CA PHE A 155 -44.05 8.06 -6.64
C PHE A 155 -45.28 8.46 -7.44
N PHE A 156 -45.39 8.02 -8.70
CA PHE A 156 -46.56 8.27 -9.53
C PHE A 156 -47.82 7.67 -8.93
N LYS A 157 -47.76 6.45 -8.41
CA LYS A 157 -48.87 5.80 -7.73
C LYS A 157 -49.35 6.60 -6.54
N GLU A 158 -48.44 6.96 -5.61
CA GLU A 158 -48.82 7.70 -4.39
C GLU A 158 -49.32 9.11 -4.71
N TYR A 159 -48.70 9.82 -5.65
CA TYR A 159 -49.05 11.20 -5.97
C TYR A 159 -50.34 11.29 -6.80
N PHE A 160 -50.47 10.49 -7.87
CA PHE A 160 -51.63 10.60 -8.79
C PHE A 160 -52.81 9.71 -8.42
N ILE A 161 -52.58 8.52 -7.89
CA ILE A 161 -53.67 7.60 -7.55
C ILE A 161 -54.03 7.73 -6.06
N GLY A 162 -53.03 7.85 -5.19
CA GLY A 162 -53.25 7.99 -3.75
C GLY A 162 -53.66 9.40 -3.31
N HIS A 163 -53.49 10.42 -4.20
CA HIS A 163 -53.79 11.82 -3.92
C HIS A 163 -53.04 12.37 -2.69
N TYR A 164 -51.89 11.80 -2.35
CA TYR A 164 -51.08 12.31 -1.23
C TYR A 164 -50.37 13.61 -1.62
N PRO A 165 -50.13 14.53 -0.66
CA PRO A 165 -49.28 15.71 -0.87
C PRO A 165 -47.91 15.30 -1.40
N PHE A 166 -47.29 16.15 -2.20
CA PHE A 166 -45.97 15.88 -2.77
C PHE A 166 -44.93 15.48 -1.71
N SER A 167 -44.92 16.16 -0.55
CA SER A 167 -44.04 15.85 0.58
C SER A 167 -44.21 14.42 1.09
N ASP A 168 -45.44 13.98 1.25
CA ASP A 168 -45.74 12.68 1.84
C ASP A 168 -45.45 11.54 0.85
N ALA A 169 -45.82 11.73 -0.42
CA ALA A 169 -45.47 10.81 -1.50
C ALA A 169 -43.95 10.67 -1.63
N PHE A 170 -43.21 11.78 -1.54
CA PHE A 170 -41.74 11.76 -1.64
C PHE A 170 -41.10 11.05 -0.43
N VAL A 171 -41.54 11.31 0.79
CA VAL A 171 -41.07 10.65 2.00
C VAL A 171 -41.35 9.15 1.96
N SER A 172 -42.57 8.75 1.53
CA SER A 172 -42.96 7.33 1.40
C SER A 172 -42.01 6.59 0.44
N VAL A 173 -41.69 7.19 -0.71
CA VAL A 173 -40.74 6.61 -1.67
C VAL A 173 -39.33 6.52 -1.10
N LEU A 174 -38.84 7.54 -0.39
CA LEU A 174 -37.54 7.51 0.26
C LEU A 174 -37.42 6.37 1.27
N VAL A 175 -38.45 6.19 2.11
CA VAL A 175 -38.49 5.10 3.10
C VAL A 175 -38.47 3.73 2.40
N ALA A 176 -39.28 3.58 1.34
CA ALA A 176 -39.30 2.34 0.57
C ALA A 176 -37.96 2.02 -0.08
N VAL A 177 -37.30 3.01 -0.68
CA VAL A 177 -35.96 2.87 -1.29
C VAL A 177 -34.89 2.49 -0.25
N LEU A 178 -34.88 3.15 0.91
CA LEU A 178 -33.97 2.82 2.01
C LEU A 178 -34.15 1.37 2.50
N GLY A 179 -35.40 0.88 2.55
CA GLY A 179 -35.69 -0.51 2.91
C GLY A 179 -35.26 -1.54 1.86
N MET A 180 -35.13 -1.14 0.60
CA MET A 180 -34.69 -2.01 -0.50
C MET A 180 -33.18 -2.17 -0.60
N ILE A 181 -32.40 -1.30 0.04
CA ILE A 181 -30.94 -1.39 0.01
C ILE A 181 -30.46 -2.48 0.99
N PRO A 182 -29.78 -3.53 0.52
CA PRO A 182 -29.32 -4.62 1.38
C PRO A 182 -28.07 -4.20 2.20
N SER A 183 -28.24 -3.22 3.09
CA SER A 183 -27.16 -2.67 3.92
C SER A 183 -26.48 -3.74 4.78
N GLY A 184 -27.21 -4.76 5.22
CA GLY A 184 -26.69 -5.89 5.97
C GLY A 184 -25.65 -6.72 5.17
N LEU A 185 -25.84 -6.84 3.87
CA LEU A 185 -24.91 -7.58 3.00
C LEU A 185 -23.57 -6.84 2.88
N VAL A 186 -23.61 -5.52 2.72
CA VAL A 186 -22.40 -4.69 2.67
C VAL A 186 -21.66 -4.72 4.00
N PHE A 187 -22.38 -4.64 5.11
CA PHE A 187 -21.80 -4.69 6.46
C PHE A 187 -21.14 -6.04 6.76
N LEU A 188 -21.83 -7.16 6.49
CA LEU A 188 -21.28 -8.50 6.70
C LEU A 188 -20.04 -8.76 5.87
N THR A 189 -19.99 -8.30 4.63
CA THR A 189 -18.82 -8.50 3.76
C THR A 189 -17.63 -7.64 4.20
N THR A 190 -17.88 -6.43 4.67
CA THR A 190 -16.82 -5.58 5.23
C THR A 190 -16.20 -6.24 6.47
N ILE A 191 -17.03 -6.83 7.37
CA ILE A 191 -16.52 -7.57 8.53
C ILE A 191 -15.76 -8.82 8.09
N ALA A 192 -16.29 -9.61 7.17
CA ALA A 192 -15.64 -10.83 6.70
C ALA A 192 -14.27 -10.54 6.05
N LEU A 193 -14.17 -9.47 5.24
CA LEU A 193 -12.91 -9.04 4.66
C LEU A 193 -11.93 -8.52 5.72
N SER A 194 -12.41 -7.79 6.72
CA SER A 194 -11.57 -7.30 7.83
C SER A 194 -11.01 -8.45 8.68
N LEU A 195 -11.81 -9.50 8.92
CA LEU A 195 -11.36 -10.68 9.65
C LEU A 195 -10.40 -11.57 8.85
N SER A 196 -10.44 -11.50 7.52
CA SER A 196 -9.52 -12.28 6.67
C SER A 196 -8.12 -11.65 6.56
N VAL A 197 -7.95 -10.40 7.00
CA VAL A 197 -6.67 -9.67 6.99
C VAL A 197 -5.95 -9.73 8.35
N LEU A 198 -6.63 -10.18 9.40
CA LEU A 198 -6.07 -10.47 10.73
C LEU A 198 -5.53 -11.91 10.79
#